data_a73220d97662d914d5cad46065ca95cf
#
_entry.id   a73220d97662d914d5cad46065ca95cf
#
_cell.length_a   1.000
_cell.length_b   1.000
_cell.length_c   1.000
_cell.angle_alpha   90.00
_cell.angle_beta   90.00
_cell.angle_gamma   90.00
#
_symmetry.space_group_name_H-M   'P 1'
#
loop_
_entity.id
_entity.type
_entity.pdbx_description
1 polymer ?
#
loop_
_entity_poly.entity_id
_entity_poly.type
_entity_poly.pdbx_seq_one_letter_code
_entity_poly.pdbx_strand_id
1 'polypeptide(L)'
;GGHPPKVDAEVIEQIKALPGTFNFQTFISLSCHNCPDVVQALNLMAVLNPGVSHTMIDGALFQDEVERLKIMAVPTVYLNGEEFGAGRMSIEEIVAKLDTGTAARDAEKLNAKAAYDVLVVGGGPAGAAAAIYAARKGIRTGLLAERFGGQVMDTLAIENFISVKETDGPKLVMGLEEHVKDY
;
A
#
# COMPACT_ATOMS: atom_id res chain seq x y z
N GLY A 1 6.74 24.07 -0.08
CA GLY A 1 5.66 23.54 -0.60
C GLY A 1 5.15 24.02 -1.95
N GLY A 2 3.93 23.72 -2.25
CA GLY A 2 3.23 24.22 -3.44
C GLY A 2 3.13 23.21 -4.59
N HIS A 3 3.66 22.02 -4.44
CA HIS A 3 3.37 20.95 -5.38
C HIS A 3 2.13 20.16 -4.95
N PRO A 4 1.26 19.74 -5.90
CA PRO A 4 0.15 18.88 -5.58
C PRO A 4 0.65 17.56 -4.98
N PRO A 5 -0.11 16.94 -4.06
CA PRO A 5 0.27 15.65 -3.50
C PRO A 5 0.34 14.59 -4.61
N LYS A 6 1.35 13.72 -4.53
CA LYS A 6 1.50 12.56 -5.44
C LYS A 6 0.72 11.37 -4.89
N VAL A 7 -0.58 11.53 -4.73
CA VAL A 7 -1.51 10.53 -4.19
C VAL A 7 -2.75 10.55 -5.06
N ASP A 8 -3.36 9.40 -5.26
CA ASP A 8 -4.56 9.25 -6.07
C ASP A 8 -5.73 10.12 -5.54
N ALA A 9 -6.48 10.71 -6.46
CA ALA A 9 -7.59 11.59 -6.12
C ALA A 9 -8.65 10.89 -5.24
N GLU A 10 -8.85 9.59 -5.42
CA GLU A 10 -9.77 8.79 -4.61
C GLU A 10 -9.31 8.71 -3.15
N VAL A 11 -8.02 8.50 -2.91
CA VAL A 11 -7.43 8.46 -1.56
C VAL A 11 -7.53 9.84 -0.88
N ILE A 12 -7.33 10.92 -1.64
CA ILE A 12 -7.50 12.28 -1.13
C ILE A 12 -8.94 12.52 -0.66
N GLU A 13 -9.94 12.11 -1.44
CA GLU A 13 -11.34 12.26 -1.05
C GLU A 13 -11.71 11.34 0.13
N GLN A 14 -11.16 10.14 0.22
CA GLN A 14 -11.31 9.26 1.39
C GLN A 14 -10.77 9.92 2.65
N ILE A 15 -9.57 10.52 2.59
CA ILE A 15 -8.97 11.22 3.73
C ILE A 15 -9.85 12.38 4.19
N LYS A 16 -10.34 13.21 3.26
CA LYS A 16 -11.23 14.33 3.57
C LYS A 16 -12.54 13.88 4.20
N ALA A 17 -13.03 12.71 3.81
CA ALA A 17 -14.31 12.15 4.28
C ALA A 17 -14.20 11.37 5.59
N LEU A 18 -12.99 11.11 6.13
CA LEU A 18 -12.82 10.39 7.39
C LEU A 18 -13.53 11.12 8.54
N PRO A 19 -14.53 10.50 9.19
CA PRO A 19 -15.26 11.11 10.28
C PRO A 19 -14.53 10.89 11.61
N GLY A 20 -14.44 11.92 12.44
CA GLY A 20 -13.89 11.82 13.80
C GLY A 20 -12.58 12.56 14.00
N THR A 21 -11.94 12.29 15.13
CA THR A 21 -10.67 12.92 15.51
C THR A 21 -9.58 11.86 15.62
N PHE A 22 -8.50 12.07 14.88
CA PHE A 22 -7.37 11.17 14.78
C PHE A 22 -6.10 11.91 15.21
N ASN A 23 -5.59 11.56 16.37
CA ASN A 23 -4.35 12.13 16.90
C ASN A 23 -3.22 11.11 16.74
N PHE A 24 -2.40 11.30 15.69
CA PHE A 24 -1.27 10.43 15.41
C PHE A 24 0.00 10.91 16.08
N GLN A 25 0.76 9.96 16.60
CA GLN A 25 2.11 10.14 17.10
C GLN A 25 3.02 9.12 16.41
N THR A 26 4.08 9.57 15.76
CA THR A 26 5.04 8.68 15.08
C THR A 26 6.39 8.79 15.74
N PHE A 27 6.85 7.70 16.33
CA PHE A 27 8.20 7.56 16.85
C PHE A 27 9.15 7.21 15.73
N ILE A 28 10.21 7.99 15.61
CA ILE A 28 11.18 7.88 14.52
C ILE A 28 12.62 7.87 15.06
N SER A 29 13.56 7.55 14.16
CA SER A 29 14.98 7.86 14.31
C SER A 29 15.45 8.62 13.09
N LEU A 30 16.37 9.57 13.25
CA LEU A 30 16.92 10.34 12.13
C LEU A 30 17.71 9.47 11.16
N SER A 31 18.15 8.29 11.56
CA SER A 31 18.82 7.31 10.69
C SER A 31 17.88 6.32 10.01
N CYS A 32 16.58 6.40 10.27
CA CYS A 32 15.58 5.47 9.75
C CYS A 32 15.19 5.83 8.30
N HIS A 33 15.39 4.90 7.36
CA HIS A 33 15.10 5.12 5.95
C HIS A 33 13.60 4.99 5.60
N ASN A 34 12.82 4.27 6.41
CA ASN A 34 11.39 4.08 6.20
C ASN A 34 10.51 5.12 6.90
N CYS A 35 11.08 5.84 7.88
CA CYS A 35 10.35 6.83 8.66
C CYS A 35 9.81 8.01 7.83
N PRO A 36 10.55 8.55 6.83
CA PRO A 36 10.06 9.67 6.03
C PRO A 36 8.75 9.38 5.30
N ASP A 37 8.56 8.18 4.78
CA ASP A 37 7.35 7.81 4.03
C ASP A 37 6.10 7.90 4.93
N VAL A 38 6.18 7.32 6.13
CA VAL A 38 5.07 7.31 7.11
C VAL A 38 4.78 8.72 7.63
N VAL A 39 5.84 9.49 7.95
CA VAL A 39 5.71 10.87 8.42
C VAL A 39 5.06 11.76 7.36
N GLN A 40 5.48 11.64 6.10
CA GLN A 40 4.89 12.42 5.01
C GLN A 40 3.43 12.05 4.75
N ALA A 41 3.08 10.76 4.80
CA ALA A 41 1.72 10.29 4.67
C ALA A 41 0.80 10.90 5.74
N LEU A 42 1.19 10.84 7.01
CA LEU A 42 0.41 11.39 8.12
C LEU A 42 0.36 12.93 8.12
N ASN A 43 1.45 13.60 7.73
CA ASN A 43 1.44 15.05 7.53
C ASN A 43 0.48 15.47 6.42
N LEU A 44 0.43 14.73 5.31
CA LEU A 44 -0.53 14.99 4.24
C LEU A 44 -1.96 14.80 4.71
N MET A 45 -2.25 13.75 5.47
CA MET A 45 -3.57 13.52 6.04
C MET A 45 -3.99 14.66 6.96
N ALA A 46 -3.08 15.17 7.80
CA ALA A 46 -3.34 16.32 8.69
C ALA A 46 -3.61 17.63 7.91
N VAL A 47 -3.01 17.78 6.73
CA VAL A 47 -3.29 18.94 5.85
C VAL A 47 -4.64 18.81 5.16
N LEU A 48 -5.05 17.60 4.79
CA LEU A 48 -6.28 17.34 4.02
C LEU A 48 -7.54 17.25 4.89
N ASN A 49 -7.40 16.83 6.15
CA ASN A 49 -8.53 16.64 7.06
C ASN A 49 -8.27 17.34 8.41
N PRO A 50 -9.07 18.35 8.78
CA PRO A 50 -8.89 19.07 10.04
C PRO A 50 -9.12 18.21 11.30
N GLY A 51 -9.76 17.05 11.17
CA GLY A 51 -9.91 16.06 12.24
C GLY A 51 -8.65 15.25 12.49
N VAL A 52 -7.62 15.36 11.64
CA VAL A 52 -6.36 14.63 11.77
C VAL A 52 -5.28 15.57 12.32
N SER A 53 -4.59 15.13 13.36
CA SER A 53 -3.37 15.77 13.86
C SER A 53 -2.21 14.77 13.84
N HIS A 54 -1.00 15.25 13.63
CA HIS A 54 0.20 14.40 13.61
C HIS A 54 1.36 15.06 14.35
N THR A 55 2.00 14.28 15.23
CA THR A 55 3.21 14.66 15.94
C THR A 55 4.31 13.64 15.65
N MET A 56 5.42 14.09 15.10
CA MET A 56 6.62 13.29 14.93
C MET A 56 7.50 13.41 16.18
N ILE A 57 7.93 12.28 16.73
CA ILE A 57 8.72 12.19 17.96
C ILE A 57 10.04 11.48 17.65
N ASP A 58 11.16 12.17 17.88
CA ASP A 58 12.48 11.55 17.80
C ASP A 58 12.74 10.72 19.06
N GLY A 59 12.80 9.40 18.90
CA GLY A 59 13.02 8.47 20.01
C GLY A 59 14.36 8.67 20.72
N ALA A 60 15.36 9.25 20.09
CA ALA A 60 16.63 9.56 20.73
C ALA A 60 16.53 10.71 21.74
N LEU A 61 15.60 11.64 21.51
CA LEU A 61 15.35 12.79 22.40
C LEU A 61 14.31 12.47 23.49
N PHE A 62 13.42 11.52 23.24
CA PHE A 62 12.30 11.17 24.12
C PHE A 62 12.39 9.71 24.59
N GLN A 63 13.54 9.33 25.16
CA GLN A 63 13.83 7.95 25.56
C GLN A 63 12.88 7.43 26.64
N ASP A 64 12.49 8.27 27.60
CA ASP A 64 11.54 7.90 28.65
C ASP A 64 10.18 7.42 28.07
N GLU A 65 9.74 8.08 26.99
CA GLU A 65 8.51 7.68 26.30
C GLU A 65 8.68 6.39 25.52
N VAL A 66 9.82 6.22 24.85
CA VAL A 66 10.17 4.99 24.12
C VAL A 66 10.19 3.79 25.07
N GLU A 67 10.80 3.94 26.27
CA GLU A 67 10.84 2.90 27.27
C GLU A 67 9.45 2.61 27.86
N ARG A 68 8.70 3.66 28.21
CA ARG A 68 7.34 3.54 28.74
C ARG A 68 6.41 2.79 27.79
N LEU A 69 6.50 3.08 26.51
CA LEU A 69 5.68 2.47 25.46
C LEU A 69 6.30 1.19 24.88
N LYS A 70 7.48 0.80 25.35
CA LYS A 70 8.23 -0.40 24.90
C LYS A 70 8.41 -0.45 23.37
N ILE A 71 8.75 0.68 22.77
CA ILE A 71 8.95 0.77 21.34
C ILE A 71 10.23 0.04 20.95
N MET A 72 10.12 -1.03 20.17
CA MET A 72 11.22 -1.89 19.78
C MET A 72 11.77 -1.58 18.38
N ALA A 73 11.03 -0.87 17.57
CA ALA A 73 11.39 -0.55 16.19
C ALA A 73 10.80 0.79 15.75
N VAL A 74 11.37 1.39 14.71
CA VAL A 74 10.86 2.63 14.11
C VAL A 74 10.71 2.48 12.59
N PRO A 75 9.70 3.11 11.98
CA PRO A 75 8.67 3.92 12.62
C PRO A 75 7.66 3.09 13.40
N THR A 76 7.21 3.60 14.55
CA THR A 76 6.03 3.07 15.26
C THR A 76 5.02 4.20 15.39
N VAL A 77 3.78 3.93 15.01
CA VAL A 77 2.68 4.89 14.97
C VAL A 77 1.67 4.57 16.07
N TYR A 78 1.31 5.57 16.83
CA TYR A 78 0.21 5.56 17.81
C TYR A 78 -0.94 6.39 17.27
N LEU A 79 -2.16 5.94 17.50
CA LEU A 79 -3.39 6.66 17.22
C LEU A 79 -4.19 6.80 18.51
N ASN A 80 -4.49 8.03 18.90
CA ASN A 80 -5.25 8.33 20.12
C ASN A 80 -4.69 7.64 21.38
N GLY A 81 -3.38 7.42 21.43
CA GLY A 81 -2.68 6.79 22.56
C GLY A 81 -2.55 5.27 22.50
N GLU A 82 -3.12 4.61 21.49
CA GLU A 82 -2.98 3.17 21.26
C GLU A 82 -2.06 2.89 20.06
N GLU A 83 -1.32 1.78 20.10
CA GLU A 83 -0.46 1.40 19.00
C GLU A 83 -1.29 1.08 17.74
N PHE A 84 -1.06 1.84 16.68
CA PHE A 84 -1.73 1.70 15.41
C PHE A 84 -0.98 0.76 14.46
N GLY A 85 0.34 0.81 14.49
CA GLY A 85 1.18 -0.05 13.68
C GLY A 85 2.65 0.33 13.72
N ALA A 86 3.50 -0.59 13.29
CA ALA A 86 4.95 -0.42 13.22
C ALA A 86 5.47 -0.78 11.82
N GLY A 87 6.61 -0.21 11.45
CA GLY A 87 7.24 -0.39 10.15
C GLY A 87 6.70 0.56 9.08
N ARG A 88 7.10 0.30 7.84
CA ARG A 88 6.68 1.09 6.70
C ARG A 88 5.19 0.88 6.44
N MET A 89 4.47 1.98 6.26
CA MET A 89 3.05 1.98 5.88
C MET A 89 2.83 3.03 4.81
N SER A 90 2.11 2.68 3.75
CA SER A 90 1.68 3.63 2.73
C SER A 90 0.47 4.42 3.22
N ILE A 91 0.17 5.53 2.55
CA ILE A 91 -1.02 6.33 2.89
C ILE A 91 -2.31 5.55 2.68
N GLU A 92 -2.35 4.69 1.67
CA GLU A 92 -3.48 3.82 1.35
C GLU A 92 -3.71 2.79 2.47
N GLU A 93 -2.64 2.18 2.98
CA GLU A 93 -2.71 1.25 4.09
C GLU A 93 -3.20 1.91 5.39
N ILE A 94 -2.74 3.14 5.65
CA ILE A 94 -3.19 3.92 6.82
C ILE A 94 -4.68 4.25 6.68
N VAL A 95 -5.11 4.75 5.52
CA VAL A 95 -6.52 5.09 5.26
C VAL A 95 -7.41 3.85 5.35
N ALA A 96 -6.99 2.73 4.77
CA ALA A 96 -7.75 1.47 4.83
C ALA A 96 -7.95 0.96 6.26
N LYS A 97 -6.96 1.15 7.14
CA LYS A 97 -7.09 0.81 8.57
C LYS A 97 -8.05 1.72 9.33
N LEU A 98 -8.18 2.99 8.93
CA LEU A 98 -9.04 3.98 9.58
C LEU A 98 -10.49 3.90 9.08
N ASP A 99 -10.66 3.61 7.81
CA ASP A 99 -11.95 3.62 7.15
C ASP A 99 -12.60 2.24 7.25
N THR A 100 -13.33 2.02 8.33
CA THR A 100 -14.11 0.80 8.55
C THR A 100 -15.23 0.59 7.51
N GLY A 101 -15.53 1.61 6.69
CA GLY A 101 -16.50 1.55 5.60
C GLY A 101 -15.89 1.19 4.24
N THR A 102 -14.56 1.22 4.08
CA THR A 102 -13.88 0.95 2.80
C THR A 102 -14.19 -0.45 2.30
N ALA A 103 -14.08 -1.46 3.16
CA ALA A 103 -14.37 -2.85 2.78
C ALA A 103 -15.81 -3.03 2.27
N ALA A 104 -16.78 -2.35 2.88
CA ALA A 104 -18.18 -2.40 2.45
C ALA A 104 -18.38 -1.68 1.10
N ARG A 105 -17.78 -0.50 0.92
CA ARG A 105 -17.83 0.24 -0.35
C ARG A 105 -17.11 -0.49 -1.49
N ASP A 106 -15.98 -1.09 -1.22
CA ASP A 106 -15.25 -1.88 -2.21
C ASP A 106 -15.99 -3.16 -2.57
N ALA A 107 -16.61 -3.82 -1.59
CA ALA A 107 -17.50 -4.94 -1.85
C ALA A 107 -18.71 -4.52 -2.71
N GLU A 108 -19.29 -3.35 -2.46
CA GLU A 108 -20.41 -2.83 -3.25
C GLU A 108 -19.96 -2.47 -4.67
N LYS A 109 -18.80 -1.82 -4.83
CA LYS A 109 -18.18 -1.55 -6.15
C LYS A 109 -17.89 -2.84 -6.93
N LEU A 110 -17.37 -3.86 -6.23
CA LEU A 110 -17.11 -5.17 -6.83
C LEU A 110 -18.41 -5.89 -7.22
N ASN A 111 -19.43 -5.84 -6.38
CA ASN A 111 -20.73 -6.43 -6.65
C ASN A 111 -21.49 -5.72 -7.79
N ALA A 112 -21.22 -4.43 -8.01
CA ALA A 112 -21.79 -3.67 -9.13
C ALA A 112 -21.11 -3.99 -10.47
N LYS A 113 -19.89 -4.57 -10.45
CA LYS A 113 -19.25 -5.04 -11.68
C LYS A 113 -19.96 -6.28 -12.20
N ALA A 114 -20.14 -6.31 -13.50
CA ALA A 114 -20.65 -7.52 -14.14
C ALA A 114 -19.70 -8.71 -13.88
N ALA A 115 -20.24 -9.90 -13.60
CA ALA A 115 -19.47 -11.09 -13.28
C ALA A 115 -18.42 -11.42 -14.36
N TYR A 116 -17.21 -11.77 -13.99
CA TYR A 116 -16.18 -12.24 -14.92
C TYR A 116 -16.53 -13.66 -15.41
N ASP A 117 -16.21 -13.96 -16.65
CA ASP A 117 -16.33 -15.31 -17.20
C ASP A 117 -15.18 -16.21 -16.70
N VAL A 118 -13.99 -15.59 -16.49
CA VAL A 118 -12.83 -16.22 -15.88
C VAL A 118 -12.27 -15.30 -14.79
N LEU A 119 -12.13 -15.85 -13.57
CA LEU A 119 -11.42 -15.18 -12.49
C LEU A 119 -10.15 -15.96 -12.17
N VAL A 120 -9.00 -15.34 -12.43
CA VAL A 120 -7.68 -15.89 -12.10
C VAL A 120 -7.33 -15.46 -10.68
N VAL A 121 -7.04 -16.41 -9.81
CA VAL A 121 -6.60 -16.16 -8.43
C VAL A 121 -5.10 -16.45 -8.33
N GLY A 122 -4.32 -15.38 -8.10
CA GLY A 122 -2.87 -15.40 -8.04
C GLY A 122 -2.22 -14.54 -9.13
N GLY A 123 -1.37 -13.59 -8.71
CA GLY A 123 -0.71 -12.60 -9.58
C GLY A 123 0.71 -12.96 -9.99
N GLY A 124 1.16 -14.20 -9.79
CA GLY A 124 2.47 -14.66 -10.26
C GLY A 124 2.50 -14.86 -11.78
N PRO A 125 3.65 -15.28 -12.37
CA PRO A 125 3.80 -15.48 -13.82
C PRO A 125 2.75 -16.39 -14.44
N ALA A 126 2.36 -17.45 -13.73
CA ALA A 126 1.32 -18.38 -14.20
C ALA A 126 -0.06 -17.70 -14.26
N GLY A 127 -0.42 -16.93 -13.24
CA GLY A 127 -1.68 -16.18 -13.21
C GLY A 127 -1.70 -15.07 -14.26
N ALA A 128 -0.62 -14.33 -14.41
CA ALA A 128 -0.47 -13.33 -15.47
C ALA A 128 -0.65 -13.96 -16.86
N ALA A 129 0.03 -15.08 -17.12
CA ALA A 129 -0.12 -15.80 -18.38
C ALA A 129 -1.57 -16.26 -18.62
N ALA A 130 -2.20 -16.88 -17.61
CA ALA A 130 -3.59 -17.33 -17.72
C ALA A 130 -4.55 -16.18 -18.03
N ALA A 131 -4.40 -15.04 -17.32
CA ALA A 131 -5.22 -13.85 -17.54
C ALA A 131 -5.04 -13.29 -18.96
N ILE A 132 -3.79 -13.10 -19.40
CA ILE A 132 -3.47 -12.60 -20.74
C ILE A 132 -4.08 -13.51 -21.82
N TYR A 133 -3.87 -14.82 -21.72
CA TYR A 133 -4.38 -15.74 -22.74
C TYR A 133 -5.90 -15.81 -22.79
N ALA A 134 -6.58 -15.73 -21.66
CA ALA A 134 -8.04 -15.67 -21.59
C ALA A 134 -8.55 -14.35 -22.19
N ALA A 135 -8.01 -13.22 -21.78
CA ALA A 135 -8.39 -11.90 -22.28
C ALA A 135 -8.16 -11.73 -23.77
N ARG A 136 -7.04 -12.23 -24.31
CA ARG A 136 -6.76 -12.23 -25.76
C ARG A 136 -7.77 -13.03 -26.60
N LYS A 137 -8.50 -13.95 -25.99
CA LYS A 137 -9.60 -14.67 -26.63
C LYS A 137 -10.94 -13.93 -26.54
N GLY A 138 -10.96 -12.72 -26.02
CA GLY A 138 -12.15 -11.92 -25.79
C GLY A 138 -12.99 -12.38 -24.59
N ILE A 139 -12.45 -13.24 -23.75
CA ILE A 139 -13.11 -13.69 -22.52
C ILE A 139 -12.93 -12.58 -21.47
N ARG A 140 -14.05 -12.16 -20.88
CA ARG A 140 -14.01 -11.17 -19.82
C ARG A 140 -13.34 -11.76 -18.58
N THR A 141 -12.10 -11.34 -18.33
CA THR A 141 -11.20 -11.94 -17.37
C THR A 141 -10.89 -10.96 -16.25
N GLY A 142 -10.97 -11.43 -15.01
CA GLY A 142 -10.44 -10.74 -13.83
C GLY A 142 -9.21 -11.46 -13.30
N LEU A 143 -8.29 -10.69 -12.71
CA LEU A 143 -7.16 -11.24 -11.95
C LEU A 143 -7.22 -10.68 -10.53
N LEU A 144 -7.18 -11.57 -9.54
CA LEU A 144 -7.15 -11.25 -8.13
C LEU A 144 -5.84 -11.75 -7.52
N ALA A 145 -5.12 -10.86 -6.86
CA ALA A 145 -3.89 -11.19 -6.15
C ALA A 145 -3.74 -10.30 -4.92
N GLU A 146 -3.20 -10.84 -3.86
CA GLU A 146 -2.79 -10.07 -2.69
C GLU A 146 -1.60 -9.14 -3.04
N ARG A 147 -0.63 -9.68 -3.80
CA ARG A 147 0.51 -8.95 -4.35
C ARG A 147 0.77 -9.45 -5.77
N PHE A 148 0.82 -8.52 -6.75
CA PHE A 148 1.18 -8.89 -8.11
C PHE A 148 2.66 -9.33 -8.16
N GLY A 149 2.95 -10.38 -8.94
CA GLY A 149 4.27 -11.01 -9.01
C GLY A 149 4.50 -12.12 -7.97
N GLY A 150 3.77 -12.12 -6.85
CA GLY A 150 3.94 -13.12 -5.82
C GLY A 150 5.39 -13.25 -5.34
N GLN A 151 5.88 -14.47 -5.15
CA GLN A 151 7.25 -14.75 -4.68
C GLN A 151 8.34 -14.33 -5.68
N VAL A 152 8.02 -14.19 -6.96
CA VAL A 152 9.00 -13.76 -7.97
C VAL A 152 9.52 -12.34 -7.69
N MET A 153 8.70 -11.48 -7.07
CA MET A 153 9.14 -10.14 -6.63
C MET A 153 10.37 -10.17 -5.71
N ASP A 154 10.58 -11.25 -4.99
CA ASP A 154 11.65 -11.38 -4.00
C ASP A 154 12.90 -12.06 -4.59
N THR A 155 12.89 -12.37 -5.91
CA THR A 155 14.00 -13.04 -6.60
C THR A 155 15.03 -12.01 -7.09
N LEU A 156 16.28 -12.15 -6.62
CA LEU A 156 17.35 -11.20 -6.92
C LEU A 156 17.94 -11.37 -8.33
N ALA A 157 17.99 -12.62 -8.84
CA ALA A 157 18.53 -12.92 -10.17
C ALA A 157 17.75 -14.06 -10.82
N ILE A 158 17.41 -13.89 -12.10
CA ILE A 158 16.72 -14.87 -12.93
C ILE A 158 17.52 -15.02 -14.23
N GLU A 159 18.15 -16.17 -14.42
CA GLU A 159 19.01 -16.50 -15.57
C GLU A 159 18.44 -17.64 -16.43
N ASN A 160 17.34 -18.23 -16.01
CA ASN A 160 16.71 -19.40 -16.65
C ASN A 160 15.40 -19.09 -17.37
N PHE A 161 15.08 -17.81 -17.57
CA PHE A 161 13.90 -17.41 -18.33
C PHE A 161 14.26 -17.33 -19.83
N ILE A 162 13.67 -18.22 -20.63
CA ILE A 162 13.98 -18.33 -22.06
C ILE A 162 13.78 -16.97 -22.77
N SER A 163 14.70 -16.59 -23.62
CA SER A 163 14.82 -15.33 -24.36
C SER A 163 15.28 -14.11 -23.54
N VAL A 164 15.40 -14.22 -22.23
CA VAL A 164 15.95 -13.18 -21.37
C VAL A 164 17.20 -13.73 -20.70
N LYS A 165 18.38 -13.16 -21.04
CA LYS A 165 19.67 -13.70 -20.56
C LYS A 165 19.82 -13.55 -19.06
N GLU A 166 19.40 -12.42 -18.54
CA GLU A 166 19.46 -12.07 -17.12
C GLU A 166 18.38 -11.02 -16.81
N THR A 167 17.67 -11.21 -15.72
CA THR A 167 16.73 -10.22 -15.17
C THR A 167 16.62 -10.42 -13.65
N ASP A 168 15.89 -9.55 -12.99
CA ASP A 168 15.49 -9.69 -11.60
C ASP A 168 13.95 -9.83 -11.49
N GLY A 169 13.51 -10.26 -10.32
CA GLY A 169 12.08 -10.44 -10.05
C GLY A 169 11.26 -9.19 -10.29
N PRO A 170 11.63 -8.04 -9.71
CA PRO A 170 10.93 -6.78 -9.94
C PRO A 170 10.77 -6.40 -11.41
N LYS A 171 11.83 -6.50 -12.21
CA LYS A 171 11.77 -6.19 -13.66
C LYS A 171 10.84 -7.14 -14.41
N LEU A 172 10.95 -8.44 -14.13
CA LEU A 172 10.07 -9.44 -14.75
C LEU A 172 8.61 -9.16 -14.40
N VAL A 173 8.33 -8.87 -13.14
CA VAL A 173 6.98 -8.60 -12.66
C VAL A 173 6.41 -7.32 -13.24
N MET A 174 7.20 -6.24 -13.35
CA MET A 174 6.77 -5.01 -14.01
C MET A 174 6.33 -5.27 -15.45
N GLY A 175 7.12 -6.02 -16.22
CA GLY A 175 6.75 -6.38 -17.60
C GLY A 175 5.49 -7.25 -17.68
N LEU A 176 5.30 -8.16 -16.73
CA LEU A 176 4.07 -8.96 -16.65
C LEU A 176 2.85 -8.12 -16.29
N GLU A 177 2.99 -7.19 -15.37
CA GLU A 177 1.92 -6.29 -14.94
C GLU A 177 1.48 -5.35 -16.07
N GLU A 178 2.45 -4.75 -16.77
CA GLU A 178 2.21 -3.95 -17.96
C GLU A 178 1.42 -4.75 -19.00
N HIS A 179 1.88 -5.96 -19.33
CA HIS A 179 1.24 -6.83 -20.32
C HIS A 179 -0.17 -7.28 -19.90
N VAL A 180 -0.42 -7.50 -18.61
CA VAL A 180 -1.78 -7.81 -18.13
C VAL A 180 -2.71 -6.60 -18.28
N LYS A 181 -2.21 -5.39 -18.07
CA LYS A 181 -3.00 -4.15 -18.16
C LYS A 181 -3.34 -3.74 -19.60
N ASP A 182 -2.65 -4.31 -20.59
CA ASP A 182 -2.92 -4.06 -22.02
C ASP A 182 -4.24 -4.73 -22.50
N TYR A 183 -4.79 -5.63 -21.69
CA TYR A 183 -6.03 -6.38 -22.00
C TYR A 183 -7.11 -6.17 -20.94
#